data_13f2239305d2232fa4630f2ffb18c8e5
#
_entry.id   13f2239305d2232fa4630f2ffb18c8e5
#
_cell.length_a   1.000
_cell.length_b   1.000
_cell.length_c   1.000
_cell.angle_alpha   90.00
_cell.angle_beta   90.00
_cell.angle_gamma   90.00
#
_symmetry.space_group_name_H-M   'P 1'
#
loop_
_entity.id
_entity.type
_entity.pdbx_description
1 polymer ?
#
loop_
_entity_poly.entity_id
_entity_poly.type
_entity_poly.pdbx_seq_one_letter_code
_entity_poly.pdbx_strand_id
1 'polypeptide(L)'
;MSSGKTWVSLVLWGFWVATMPADKLYLMCGKSLTTLKRNCLIPLEELFGRSNFQFSTSAKEAYLFGRRILLEGANDARSESKIRGLTLQGAYCDELTLFPKDFFVMLLSRLRVPGAKLIATTNPDSPEHWLKKEYIDRRAELDMLVVRFLLDDNTTLDPQYVTAVKAEYTGVFYNRFILGEWCLAEGIVYPQFDRTQHVRQLDSPQGKWYISVDYGTLNAFSAGLWCYDGKQAYRAAEWYYSGRAQRRQLTNTQYLKHIQALAGGRNIEAVVVDPSAASFITELRQAGFTVRKGKNDVVNGIRRVSTALQQGKLLFSPACQDCIREFSLYRWDEKAAEDRPIKENDHAMDDVRYFVNTVLRQPVTLSHSGLTL
;
A
#
# COMPACT_ATOMS: atom_id res chain seq x y z
N MET A 1 8.65 9.89 3.01
CA MET A 1 8.67 8.86 4.05
C MET A 1 9.85 9.12 4.98
N SER A 2 9.80 8.69 6.23
CA SER A 2 10.90 8.90 7.21
C SER A 2 11.34 10.36 7.44
N SER A 3 10.54 11.33 7.01
CA SER A 3 10.84 12.76 7.14
C SER A 3 10.62 13.33 8.56
N GLY A 4 10.25 12.48 9.53
CA GLY A 4 9.95 12.93 10.90
C GLY A 4 8.56 13.56 11.09
N LYS A 5 7.77 13.79 10.02
CA LYS A 5 6.48 14.49 10.09
C LYS A 5 5.52 13.90 11.12
N THR A 6 5.39 12.59 11.19
CA THR A 6 4.50 11.92 12.14
C THR A 6 4.94 12.15 13.58
N TRP A 7 6.25 12.06 13.85
CA TRP A 7 6.82 12.35 15.16
C TRP A 7 6.51 13.77 15.63
N VAL A 8 6.85 14.76 14.81
CA VAL A 8 6.59 16.17 15.14
C VAL A 8 5.10 16.43 15.34
N SER A 9 4.25 15.89 14.47
CA SER A 9 2.80 16.07 14.58
C SER A 9 2.20 15.40 15.82
N LEU A 10 2.73 14.24 16.26
CA LEU A 10 2.31 13.57 17.50
C LEU A 10 2.74 14.35 18.75
N VAL A 11 3.93 14.94 18.74
CA VAL A 11 4.37 15.85 19.81
C VAL A 11 3.44 17.05 19.91
N LEU A 12 3.15 17.71 18.78
CA LEU A 12 2.21 18.85 18.74
C LEU A 12 0.81 18.45 19.19
N TRP A 13 0.31 17.30 18.74
CA TRP A 13 -0.97 16.74 19.17
C TRP A 13 -1.01 16.52 20.69
N GLY A 14 0.01 15.87 21.24
CA GLY A 14 0.08 15.58 22.66
C GLY A 14 0.09 16.84 23.53
N PHE A 15 0.94 17.81 23.19
CA PHE A 15 0.99 19.07 23.92
C PHE A 15 -0.32 19.86 23.80
N TRP A 16 -0.93 19.90 22.60
CA TRP A 16 -2.20 20.57 22.42
C TRP A 16 -3.31 19.90 23.24
N VAL A 17 -3.43 18.57 23.19
CA VAL A 17 -4.40 17.82 23.99
C VAL A 17 -4.21 18.08 25.49
N ALA A 18 -2.95 18.13 25.98
CA ALA A 18 -2.65 18.39 27.38
C ALA A 18 -3.18 19.75 27.88
N THR A 19 -3.28 20.74 27.00
CA THR A 19 -3.81 22.09 27.33
C THR A 19 -5.32 22.20 27.21
N MET A 20 -6.01 21.21 26.64
CA MET A 20 -7.44 21.25 26.37
C MET A 20 -8.27 20.65 27.53
N PRO A 21 -9.60 20.94 27.59
CA PRO A 21 -10.47 20.42 28.64
C PRO A 21 -10.51 18.88 28.70
N ALA A 22 -10.50 18.32 29.91
CA ALA A 22 -10.52 16.88 30.11
C ALA A 22 -11.89 16.23 29.90
N ASP A 23 -12.96 17.02 29.99
CA ASP A 23 -14.36 16.60 29.82
C ASP A 23 -14.78 16.50 28.34
N LYS A 24 -13.90 16.86 27.41
CA LYS A 24 -14.18 16.84 25.97
C LYS A 24 -13.69 15.55 25.33
N LEU A 25 -14.26 15.23 24.16
CA LEU A 25 -13.95 14.05 23.40
C LEU A 25 -12.97 14.38 22.25
N TYR A 26 -12.01 13.51 22.04
CA TYR A 26 -11.01 13.58 20.98
C TYR A 26 -11.10 12.35 20.09
N LEU A 27 -10.53 12.40 18.90
CA LEU A 27 -10.52 11.29 17.95
C LEU A 27 -9.13 11.15 17.33
N MET A 28 -8.67 9.91 17.21
CA MET A 28 -7.53 9.59 16.35
C MET A 28 -7.94 8.58 15.28
N CYS A 29 -7.59 8.87 14.02
CA CYS A 29 -7.95 8.05 12.87
C CYS A 29 -6.72 7.68 12.05
N GLY A 30 -6.75 6.47 11.50
CA GLY A 30 -5.82 6.00 10.48
C GLY A 30 -6.58 5.22 9.41
N LYS A 31 -5.91 4.79 8.32
CA LYS A 31 -6.51 3.90 7.32
C LYS A 31 -7.15 2.66 7.96
N SER A 32 -6.49 2.12 8.99
CA SER A 32 -7.01 1.03 9.84
C SER A 32 -6.53 1.21 11.27
N LEU A 33 -7.20 0.57 12.24
CA LEU A 33 -6.71 0.56 13.63
C LEU A 33 -5.32 -0.06 13.77
N THR A 34 -4.98 -1.04 12.93
CA THR A 34 -3.66 -1.68 12.92
C THR A 34 -2.57 -0.69 12.48
N THR A 35 -2.81 0.09 11.44
CA THR A 35 -1.85 1.11 10.99
C THR A 35 -1.77 2.25 11.99
N LEU A 36 -2.90 2.71 12.53
CA LEU A 36 -2.93 3.74 13.57
C LEU A 36 -2.14 3.31 14.82
N LYS A 37 -2.32 2.06 15.28
CA LYS A 37 -1.56 1.52 16.42
C LYS A 37 -0.07 1.61 16.17
N ARG A 38 0.39 1.09 15.03
CA ARG A 38 1.82 1.03 14.70
C ARG A 38 2.43 2.41 14.48
N ASN A 39 1.72 3.29 13.77
CA ASN A 39 2.28 4.57 13.33
C ASN A 39 2.14 5.68 14.37
N CYS A 40 1.13 5.59 15.27
CA CYS A 40 0.79 6.69 16.17
C CYS A 40 0.70 6.27 17.63
N LEU A 41 -0.02 5.17 17.96
CA LEU A 41 -0.29 4.87 19.38
C LEU A 41 0.95 4.36 20.10
N ILE A 42 1.74 3.46 19.49
CA ILE A 42 3.01 3.00 20.06
C ILE A 42 3.99 4.17 20.19
N PRO A 43 4.23 5.01 19.17
CA PRO A 43 5.06 6.20 19.32
C PRO A 43 4.56 7.18 20.37
N LEU A 44 3.26 7.37 20.57
CA LEU A 44 2.74 8.22 21.65
C LEU A 44 3.03 7.62 23.05
N GLU A 45 2.95 6.29 23.18
CA GLU A 45 3.31 5.62 24.44
C GLU A 45 4.81 5.77 24.75
N GLU A 46 5.66 5.70 23.71
CA GLU A 46 7.10 5.95 23.83
C GLU A 46 7.42 7.41 24.20
N LEU A 47 6.70 8.37 23.57
CA LEU A 47 6.88 9.80 23.81
C LEU A 47 6.49 10.26 25.20
N PHE A 48 5.32 9.85 25.68
CA PHE A 48 4.72 10.40 26.90
C PHE A 48 4.74 9.44 28.08
N GLY A 49 5.11 8.18 27.84
CA GLY A 49 5.12 7.12 28.84
C GLY A 49 3.73 6.61 29.22
N ARG A 50 3.67 5.39 29.76
CA ARG A 50 2.42 4.70 30.11
C ARG A 50 1.60 5.37 31.19
N SER A 51 2.22 6.18 32.02
CA SER A 51 1.51 6.99 33.05
C SER A 51 0.65 8.10 32.43
N ASN A 52 1.05 8.61 31.26
CA ASN A 52 0.40 9.74 30.61
C ASN A 52 -0.39 9.34 29.35
N PHE A 53 -0.05 8.21 28.75
CA PHE A 53 -0.76 7.68 27.58
C PHE A 53 -1.03 6.18 27.72
N GLN A 54 -2.30 5.82 27.61
CA GLN A 54 -2.76 4.43 27.61
C GLN A 54 -3.75 4.22 26.47
N PHE A 55 -3.75 3.04 25.85
CA PHE A 55 -4.70 2.73 24.79
C PHE A 55 -5.15 1.26 24.81
N SER A 56 -6.37 1.03 24.30
CA SER A 56 -6.92 -0.28 24.03
C SER A 56 -7.53 -0.30 22.64
N THR A 57 -6.94 -1.07 21.74
CA THR A 57 -7.47 -1.21 20.37
C THR A 57 -8.73 -2.05 20.32
N SER A 58 -8.98 -2.94 21.29
CA SER A 58 -10.22 -3.72 21.41
C SER A 58 -11.38 -2.85 21.89
N ALA A 59 -11.14 -1.95 22.86
CA ALA A 59 -12.14 -0.98 23.30
C ALA A 59 -12.23 0.24 22.34
N LYS A 60 -11.29 0.38 21.41
CA LYS A 60 -11.15 1.54 20.51
C LYS A 60 -11.04 2.88 21.25
N GLU A 61 -10.29 2.89 22.32
CA GLU A 61 -10.10 4.05 23.17
C GLU A 61 -8.65 4.23 23.57
N ALA A 62 -8.28 5.47 23.79
CA ALA A 62 -7.04 5.87 24.43
C ALA A 62 -7.29 7.01 25.42
N TYR A 63 -6.34 7.17 26.34
CA TYR A 63 -6.33 8.27 27.30
C TYR A 63 -4.96 8.94 27.25
N LEU A 64 -4.94 10.24 26.98
CA LEU A 64 -3.73 11.06 26.94
C LEU A 64 -3.88 12.20 27.95
N PHE A 65 -3.04 12.20 28.98
CA PHE A 65 -3.14 13.14 30.11
C PHE A 65 -4.56 13.20 30.71
N GLY A 66 -5.23 12.05 30.82
CA GLY A 66 -6.60 11.92 31.30
C GLY A 66 -7.70 12.30 30.31
N ARG A 67 -7.38 12.72 29.09
CA ARG A 67 -8.35 13.08 28.03
C ARG A 67 -8.70 11.84 27.23
N ARG A 68 -10.00 11.57 27.08
CA ARG A 68 -10.50 10.40 26.33
C ARG A 68 -10.42 10.62 24.85
N ILE A 69 -9.80 9.69 24.14
CA ILE A 69 -9.61 9.70 22.70
C ILE A 69 -10.26 8.44 22.11
N LEU A 70 -11.18 8.61 21.17
CA LEU A 70 -11.69 7.49 20.38
C LEU A 70 -10.70 7.11 19.28
N LEU A 71 -10.65 5.83 18.93
CA LEU A 71 -9.76 5.30 17.90
C LEU A 71 -10.59 4.68 16.77
N GLU A 72 -10.46 5.18 15.53
CA GLU A 72 -11.21 4.66 14.40
C GLU A 72 -10.37 4.43 13.14
N GLY A 73 -10.81 3.45 12.34
CA GLY A 73 -10.27 3.20 11.01
C GLY A 73 -11.19 3.77 9.93
N ALA A 74 -10.61 4.52 9.00
CA ALA A 74 -11.30 5.11 7.84
C ALA A 74 -11.02 4.28 6.56
N ASN A 75 -11.51 3.03 6.53
CA ASN A 75 -11.20 2.08 5.47
C ASN A 75 -12.03 2.27 4.19
N ASP A 76 -13.30 2.66 4.34
CA ASP A 76 -14.30 2.73 3.27
C ASP A 76 -15.33 3.83 3.53
N ALA A 77 -16.20 4.07 2.56
CA ALA A 77 -17.25 5.08 2.65
C ALA A 77 -18.20 4.85 3.85
N ARG A 78 -18.44 3.59 4.26
CA ARG A 78 -19.30 3.28 5.42
C ARG A 78 -18.68 3.67 6.75
N SER A 79 -17.37 3.92 6.77
CA SER A 79 -16.67 4.34 7.99
C SER A 79 -17.16 5.68 8.55
N GLU A 80 -17.77 6.56 7.72
CA GLU A 80 -18.36 7.80 8.18
C GLU A 80 -19.45 7.61 9.24
N SER A 81 -20.22 6.50 9.15
CA SER A 81 -21.30 6.21 10.09
C SER A 81 -20.82 6.06 11.55
N LYS A 82 -19.55 5.64 11.73
CA LYS A 82 -18.94 5.41 13.04
C LYS A 82 -18.73 6.70 13.84
N ILE A 83 -18.61 7.83 13.15
CA ILE A 83 -18.37 9.14 13.77
C ILE A 83 -19.58 10.05 13.73
N ARG A 84 -20.71 9.60 13.15
CA ARG A 84 -21.98 10.33 13.21
C ARG A 84 -22.40 10.54 14.67
N GLY A 85 -22.89 11.72 14.97
CA GLY A 85 -23.36 12.05 16.33
C GLY A 85 -22.27 12.46 17.32
N LEU A 86 -20.99 12.29 17.01
CA LEU A 86 -19.91 12.76 17.88
C LEU A 86 -19.86 14.29 17.94
N THR A 87 -19.34 14.78 19.04
CA THR A 87 -18.94 16.19 19.21
C THR A 87 -17.51 16.20 19.72
N LEU A 88 -16.60 16.71 18.91
CA LEU A 88 -15.17 16.57 19.12
C LEU A 88 -14.52 17.92 19.41
N GLN A 89 -13.64 17.95 20.41
CA GLN A 89 -12.71 19.06 20.65
C GLN A 89 -11.54 19.01 19.68
N GLY A 90 -11.11 17.82 19.27
CA GLY A 90 -10.02 17.69 18.33
C GLY A 90 -9.95 16.34 17.64
N ALA A 91 -9.26 16.31 16.50
CA ALA A 91 -9.00 15.11 15.75
C ALA A 91 -7.56 15.06 15.24
N TYR A 92 -6.99 13.85 15.23
CA TYR A 92 -5.72 13.53 14.59
C TYR A 92 -5.94 12.50 13.49
N CYS A 93 -5.45 12.76 12.27
CA CYS A 93 -5.58 11.87 11.12
C CYS A 93 -4.21 11.47 10.58
N ASP A 94 -3.90 10.18 10.60
CA ASP A 94 -2.66 9.66 10.01
C ASP A 94 -2.88 9.21 8.56
N GLU A 95 -2.02 9.69 7.65
CA GLU A 95 -2.08 9.40 6.21
C GLU A 95 -3.42 9.79 5.56
N LEU A 96 -3.83 11.04 5.72
CA LEU A 96 -5.14 11.56 5.33
C LEU A 96 -5.51 11.34 3.85
N THR A 97 -4.56 11.31 2.91
CA THR A 97 -4.83 10.97 1.50
C THR A 97 -5.41 9.57 1.31
N LEU A 98 -5.26 8.68 2.28
CA LEU A 98 -5.83 7.33 2.21
C LEU A 98 -7.28 7.24 2.70
N PHE A 99 -7.87 8.34 3.17
CA PHE A 99 -9.22 8.36 3.70
C PHE A 99 -10.25 8.63 2.59
N PRO A 100 -11.45 8.02 2.67
CA PRO A 100 -12.58 8.45 1.87
C PRO A 100 -12.93 9.92 2.16
N LYS A 101 -13.20 10.70 1.11
CA LYS A 101 -13.59 12.10 1.24
C LYS A 101 -14.80 12.30 2.17
N ASP A 102 -15.81 11.44 2.04
CA ASP A 102 -17.05 11.53 2.84
C ASP A 102 -16.78 11.39 4.33
N PHE A 103 -15.84 10.49 4.70
CA PHE A 103 -15.39 10.36 6.09
C PHE A 103 -14.76 11.67 6.58
N PHE A 104 -13.92 12.31 5.79
CA PHE A 104 -13.26 13.55 6.19
C PHE A 104 -14.25 14.71 6.29
N VAL A 105 -15.17 14.87 5.36
CA VAL A 105 -16.24 15.87 5.42
C VAL A 105 -17.11 15.66 6.66
N MET A 106 -17.48 14.41 6.97
CA MET A 106 -18.20 14.09 8.19
C MET A 106 -17.39 14.48 9.42
N LEU A 107 -16.09 14.15 9.47
CA LEU A 107 -15.20 14.48 10.58
C LEU A 107 -15.15 16.00 10.85
N LEU A 108 -14.97 16.81 9.81
CA LEU A 108 -14.96 18.27 9.95
C LEU A 108 -16.25 18.79 10.57
N SER A 109 -17.40 18.22 10.20
CA SER A 109 -18.70 18.59 10.79
C SER A 109 -18.86 18.20 12.27
N ARG A 110 -17.95 17.36 12.80
CA ARG A 110 -17.95 16.96 14.23
C ARG A 110 -17.08 17.87 15.10
N LEU A 111 -16.17 18.62 14.51
CA LEU A 111 -15.30 19.60 15.17
C LEU A 111 -16.06 20.92 15.41
N ARG A 112 -17.10 20.86 16.21
CA ARG A 112 -18.04 21.99 16.43
C ARG A 112 -17.94 22.65 17.81
N VAL A 113 -16.96 22.25 18.60
CA VAL A 113 -16.66 22.89 19.89
C VAL A 113 -15.78 24.11 19.61
N PRO A 114 -15.99 25.26 20.29
CA PRO A 114 -15.12 26.41 20.15
C PRO A 114 -13.65 26.08 20.37
N GLY A 115 -12.77 26.50 19.46
CA GLY A 115 -11.34 26.19 19.51
C GLY A 115 -10.98 24.76 19.10
N ALA A 116 -11.92 23.99 18.52
CA ALA A 116 -11.63 22.67 18.00
C ALA A 116 -10.55 22.71 16.89
N LYS A 117 -9.65 21.70 16.89
CA LYS A 117 -8.57 21.61 15.89
C LYS A 117 -8.47 20.22 15.28
N LEU A 118 -7.95 20.20 14.06
CA LEU A 118 -7.57 19.00 13.36
C LEU A 118 -6.07 19.06 13.03
N ILE A 119 -5.34 18.01 13.38
CA ILE A 119 -3.97 17.79 12.94
C ILE A 119 -3.98 16.55 12.04
N ALA A 120 -3.33 16.64 10.88
CA ALA A 120 -3.26 15.52 9.95
C ALA A 120 -1.87 15.38 9.36
N THR A 121 -1.46 14.13 9.12
CA THR A 121 -0.29 13.82 8.30
C THR A 121 -0.75 13.28 6.96
N THR A 122 0.05 13.53 5.91
CA THR A 122 -0.20 12.95 4.59
C THR A 122 1.09 12.84 3.78
N ASN A 123 1.07 12.03 2.74
CA ASN A 123 2.03 12.09 1.66
C ASN A 123 1.34 12.67 0.43
N PRO A 124 2.06 13.34 -0.46
CA PRO A 124 1.50 13.79 -1.75
C PRO A 124 0.96 12.63 -2.57
N ASP A 125 -0.04 12.94 -3.38
CA ASP A 125 -0.72 12.05 -4.31
C ASP A 125 -0.96 12.80 -5.64
N SER A 126 -1.99 12.46 -6.41
CA SER A 126 -2.40 13.21 -7.60
C SER A 126 -2.75 14.67 -7.26
N PRO A 127 -2.42 15.65 -8.12
CA PRO A 127 -2.90 17.02 -7.99
C PRO A 127 -4.43 17.13 -8.01
N GLU A 128 -5.10 16.15 -8.64
CA GLU A 128 -6.55 16.07 -8.71
C GLU A 128 -7.21 15.52 -7.44
N HIS A 129 -6.42 15.04 -6.50
CA HIS A 129 -6.93 14.49 -5.24
C HIS A 129 -7.71 15.53 -4.45
N TRP A 130 -8.87 15.15 -3.89
CA TRP A 130 -9.78 16.04 -3.17
C TRP A 130 -9.10 16.85 -2.06
N LEU A 131 -8.15 16.23 -1.32
CA LEU A 131 -7.41 16.92 -0.25
C LEU A 131 -6.56 18.08 -0.79
N LYS A 132 -5.94 17.88 -1.97
CA LYS A 132 -5.15 18.91 -2.63
C LYS A 132 -6.02 20.05 -3.12
N LYS A 133 -7.02 19.74 -3.97
CA LYS A 133 -7.86 20.76 -4.63
C LYS A 133 -8.76 21.54 -3.68
N GLU A 134 -9.41 20.84 -2.76
CA GLU A 134 -10.48 21.45 -1.96
C GLU A 134 -9.97 22.02 -0.65
N TYR A 135 -8.78 21.60 -0.20
CA TYR A 135 -8.25 22.03 1.10
C TYR A 135 -6.86 22.66 0.98
N ILE A 136 -5.83 21.94 0.51
CA ILE A 136 -4.45 22.44 0.53
C ILE A 136 -4.30 23.67 -0.36
N ASP A 137 -4.89 23.70 -1.56
CA ASP A 137 -4.81 24.83 -2.48
C ASP A 137 -5.62 26.04 -1.97
N ARG A 138 -6.63 25.76 -1.16
CA ARG A 138 -7.49 26.77 -0.55
C ARG A 138 -7.11 27.09 0.90
N ARG A 139 -5.90 26.70 1.34
CA ARG A 139 -5.48 26.83 2.75
C ARG A 139 -5.62 28.22 3.34
N ALA A 140 -5.43 29.26 2.53
CA ALA A 140 -5.58 30.65 2.97
C ALA A 140 -7.05 31.02 3.30
N GLU A 141 -8.03 30.39 2.63
CA GLU A 141 -9.46 30.60 2.87
C GLU A 141 -9.97 29.78 4.07
N LEU A 142 -9.29 28.69 4.41
CA LEU A 142 -9.75 27.66 5.35
C LEU A 142 -9.07 27.73 6.72
N ASP A 143 -8.31 28.78 7.03
CA ASP A 143 -7.48 28.88 8.25
C ASP A 143 -6.64 27.60 8.47
N MET A 144 -5.95 27.18 7.43
CA MET A 144 -5.21 25.93 7.40
C MET A 144 -3.71 26.15 7.25
N LEU A 145 -2.93 25.67 8.21
CA LEU A 145 -1.47 25.62 8.11
C LEU A 145 -1.03 24.33 7.42
N VAL A 146 -0.21 24.44 6.39
CA VAL A 146 0.42 23.33 5.69
C VAL A 146 1.92 23.42 5.89
N VAL A 147 2.50 22.39 6.52
CA VAL A 147 3.94 22.27 6.73
C VAL A 147 4.47 21.11 5.90
N ARG A 148 5.50 21.37 5.11
CA ARG A 148 6.15 20.35 4.27
C ARG A 148 7.37 19.79 5.00
N PHE A 149 7.50 18.48 4.98
CA PHE A 149 8.63 17.74 5.51
C PHE A 149 9.22 16.87 4.41
N LEU A 150 10.45 17.08 4.05
CA LEU A 150 11.21 16.25 3.12
C LEU A 150 12.06 15.21 3.85
N LEU A 151 12.53 14.20 3.14
CA LEU A 151 13.42 13.20 3.70
C LEU A 151 14.71 13.84 4.26
N ASP A 152 15.24 14.83 3.56
CA ASP A 152 16.46 15.53 3.92
C ASP A 152 16.32 16.48 5.13
N ASP A 153 15.09 16.83 5.50
CA ASP A 153 14.84 17.64 6.70
C ASP A 153 15.05 16.83 7.99
N ASN A 154 15.06 15.51 7.89
CA ASN A 154 15.30 14.64 9.05
C ASN A 154 16.79 14.34 9.23
N THR A 155 17.47 15.24 9.90
CA THR A 155 18.91 15.15 10.16
C THR A 155 19.33 14.03 11.12
N THR A 156 18.39 13.31 11.73
CA THR A 156 18.67 12.18 12.62
C THR A 156 18.86 10.86 11.86
N LEU A 157 18.59 10.84 10.55
CA LEU A 157 18.72 9.64 9.72
C LEU A 157 20.19 9.42 9.33
N ASP A 158 20.57 8.13 9.29
CA ASP A 158 21.84 7.73 8.71
C ASP A 158 21.94 8.14 7.23
N PRO A 159 23.02 8.83 6.79
CA PRO A 159 23.20 9.22 5.40
C PRO A 159 23.18 8.04 4.40
N GLN A 160 23.66 6.86 4.82
CA GLN A 160 23.59 5.65 4.00
C GLN A 160 22.13 5.20 3.80
N TYR A 161 21.31 5.27 4.85
CA TYR A 161 19.88 4.99 4.78
C TYR A 161 19.17 5.98 3.85
N VAL A 162 19.47 7.27 3.95
CA VAL A 162 18.89 8.31 3.07
C VAL A 162 19.23 8.04 1.59
N THR A 163 20.48 7.71 1.31
CA THR A 163 20.95 7.34 -0.03
C THR A 163 20.23 6.10 -0.55
N ALA A 164 20.12 5.06 0.27
CA ALA A 164 19.43 3.82 -0.10
C ALA A 164 17.93 4.06 -0.38
N VAL A 165 17.25 4.85 0.47
CA VAL A 165 15.85 5.20 0.28
C VAL A 165 15.64 6.01 -1.01
N LYS A 166 16.49 6.99 -1.30
CA LYS A 166 16.42 7.76 -2.55
C LYS A 166 16.61 6.87 -3.79
N ALA A 167 17.50 5.89 -3.71
CA ALA A 167 17.72 4.92 -4.78
C ALA A 167 16.58 3.90 -4.92
N GLU A 168 15.76 3.70 -3.89
CA GLU A 168 14.63 2.76 -3.91
C GLU A 168 13.43 3.31 -4.70
N TYR A 169 13.25 4.61 -4.77
CA TYR A 169 12.10 5.24 -5.43
C TYR A 169 12.46 5.75 -6.81
N THR A 170 11.51 5.68 -7.76
CA THR A 170 11.64 6.20 -9.12
C THR A 170 10.34 6.80 -9.62
N GLY A 171 10.42 7.58 -10.70
CA GLY A 171 9.27 8.17 -11.37
C GLY A 171 8.35 8.93 -10.42
N VAL A 172 7.05 8.71 -10.56
CA VAL A 172 6.02 9.37 -9.75
C VAL A 172 6.22 9.16 -8.24
N PHE A 173 6.70 8.00 -7.83
CA PHE A 173 6.93 7.71 -6.42
C PHE A 173 8.14 8.46 -5.84
N TYR A 174 9.17 8.70 -6.64
CA TYR A 174 10.29 9.55 -6.25
C TYR A 174 9.82 10.99 -6.04
N ASN A 175 9.09 11.54 -7.01
CA ASN A 175 8.54 12.88 -6.93
C ASN A 175 7.65 13.07 -5.68
N ARG A 176 6.78 12.12 -5.40
CA ARG A 176 5.86 12.20 -4.25
C ARG A 176 6.53 11.99 -2.91
N PHE A 177 7.34 10.95 -2.78
CA PHE A 177 7.83 10.51 -1.47
C PHE A 177 9.20 11.08 -1.10
N ILE A 178 10.02 11.44 -2.09
CA ILE A 178 11.32 12.06 -1.87
C ILE A 178 11.24 13.58 -2.04
N LEU A 179 10.72 14.06 -3.19
CA LEU A 179 10.60 15.50 -3.45
C LEU A 179 9.36 16.13 -2.81
N GLY A 180 8.40 15.35 -2.31
CA GLY A 180 7.19 15.84 -1.67
C GLY A 180 6.26 16.61 -2.62
N GLU A 181 6.20 16.22 -3.89
CA GLU A 181 5.43 16.88 -4.93
C GLU A 181 4.09 16.20 -5.18
N TRP A 182 3.05 17.00 -5.39
CA TRP A 182 1.77 16.52 -5.91
C TRP A 182 1.90 16.44 -7.43
N CYS A 183 1.96 15.23 -7.98
CA CYS A 183 2.15 15.00 -9.41
C CYS A 183 1.29 13.85 -9.91
N LEU A 184 0.88 13.93 -11.20
CA LEU A 184 0.13 12.87 -11.85
C LEU A 184 1.01 11.65 -12.09
N ALA A 185 0.37 10.48 -11.99
CA ALA A 185 0.94 9.26 -12.51
C ALA A 185 0.54 9.14 -13.97
N GLU A 186 1.49 9.31 -14.87
CA GLU A 186 1.27 9.37 -16.32
C GLU A 186 2.07 8.30 -17.05
N GLY A 187 1.61 7.94 -18.24
CA GLY A 187 2.31 7.03 -19.12
C GLY A 187 2.32 5.57 -18.66
N ILE A 188 3.41 4.87 -18.94
CA ILE A 188 3.60 3.45 -18.61
C ILE A 188 3.80 3.28 -17.09
N VAL A 189 3.13 2.27 -16.51
CA VAL A 189 3.19 2.00 -15.07
C VAL A 189 4.58 1.55 -14.62
N TYR A 190 5.29 0.78 -15.46
CA TYR A 190 6.61 0.22 -15.17
C TYR A 190 7.69 0.70 -16.17
N PRO A 191 8.04 2.01 -16.18
CA PRO A 191 9.08 2.52 -17.09
C PRO A 191 10.47 1.93 -16.79
N GLN A 192 10.67 1.31 -15.64
CA GLN A 192 11.91 0.64 -15.24
C GLN A 192 12.11 -0.71 -15.93
N PHE A 193 11.05 -1.27 -16.52
CA PHE A 193 11.17 -2.55 -17.22
C PHE A 193 11.98 -2.38 -18.51
N ASP A 194 13.13 -3.02 -18.57
CA ASP A 194 14.03 -3.04 -19.72
C ASP A 194 14.25 -4.48 -20.15
N ARG A 195 13.93 -4.80 -21.41
CA ARG A 195 14.04 -6.16 -21.94
C ARG A 195 15.47 -6.69 -21.92
N THR A 196 16.46 -5.82 -22.11
CA THR A 196 17.87 -6.22 -22.13
C THR A 196 18.40 -6.59 -20.75
N GLN A 197 17.84 -5.97 -19.71
CA GLN A 197 18.23 -6.21 -18.32
C GLN A 197 17.40 -7.29 -17.64
N HIS A 198 16.08 -7.32 -17.92
CA HIS A 198 15.13 -8.15 -17.16
C HIS A 198 14.73 -9.44 -17.87
N VAL A 199 14.96 -9.55 -19.19
CA VAL A 199 14.58 -10.75 -19.95
C VAL A 199 15.82 -11.54 -20.34
N ARG A 200 15.93 -12.74 -19.78
CA ARG A 200 17.02 -13.67 -20.11
C ARG A 200 16.62 -15.11 -19.85
N GLN A 201 17.22 -16.04 -20.60
CA GLN A 201 17.04 -17.46 -20.34
C GLN A 201 17.94 -17.91 -19.17
N LEU A 202 17.36 -18.63 -18.23
CA LEU A 202 18.09 -19.38 -17.20
C LEU A 202 17.75 -20.86 -17.34
N ASP A 203 18.77 -21.70 -17.60
CA ASP A 203 18.54 -23.10 -17.90
C ASP A 203 18.16 -23.93 -16.67
N SER A 204 18.68 -23.60 -15.50
CA SER A 204 18.44 -24.37 -14.28
C SER A 204 18.34 -23.45 -13.07
N PRO A 205 17.26 -22.63 -12.95
CA PRO A 205 17.12 -21.73 -11.82
C PRO A 205 16.94 -22.54 -10.53
N GLN A 206 17.74 -22.18 -9.51
CA GLN A 206 17.73 -22.85 -8.21
C GLN A 206 16.95 -22.01 -7.21
N GLY A 207 16.07 -22.64 -6.45
CA GLY A 207 15.26 -21.94 -5.45
C GLY A 207 13.92 -22.62 -5.17
N LYS A 208 13.06 -21.94 -4.44
CA LYS A 208 11.70 -22.36 -4.16
C LYS A 208 10.76 -21.97 -5.30
N TRP A 209 9.86 -22.86 -5.65
CA TRP A 209 8.93 -22.63 -6.75
C TRP A 209 7.57 -22.13 -6.24
N TYR A 210 7.02 -21.17 -6.96
CA TYR A 210 5.73 -20.56 -6.70
C TYR A 210 4.94 -20.42 -8.00
N ILE A 211 3.62 -20.29 -7.89
CA ILE A 211 2.78 -19.88 -9.00
C ILE A 211 1.99 -18.66 -8.53
N SER A 212 1.91 -17.60 -9.34
CA SER A 212 1.01 -16.47 -9.16
C SER A 212 -0.15 -16.57 -10.15
N VAL A 213 -1.34 -16.14 -9.74
CA VAL A 213 -2.56 -16.25 -10.56
C VAL A 213 -3.39 -14.98 -10.41
N ASP A 214 -3.66 -14.34 -11.54
CA ASP A 214 -4.80 -13.43 -11.71
C ASP A 214 -5.95 -14.19 -12.37
N TYR A 215 -7.07 -14.32 -11.64
CA TYR A 215 -8.17 -15.17 -12.04
C TYR A 215 -9.22 -14.40 -12.84
N GLY A 216 -9.29 -14.64 -14.15
CA GLY A 216 -10.34 -14.15 -15.03
C GLY A 216 -11.10 -15.27 -15.71
N THR A 217 -12.41 -15.10 -15.89
CA THR A 217 -13.27 -16.05 -16.63
C THR A 217 -13.60 -15.57 -18.03
N LEU A 218 -14.08 -14.34 -18.17
CA LEU A 218 -14.26 -13.63 -19.45
C LEU A 218 -13.03 -12.82 -19.81
N ASN A 219 -12.49 -12.11 -18.82
CA ASN A 219 -11.21 -11.45 -18.92
C ASN A 219 -10.09 -12.48 -18.95
N ALA A 220 -8.87 -12.07 -19.21
CA ALA A 220 -7.79 -13.01 -19.26
C ALA A 220 -7.51 -13.63 -17.88
N PHE A 221 -7.12 -14.88 -17.89
CA PHE A 221 -6.49 -15.59 -16.78
C PHE A 221 -5.00 -15.56 -17.03
N SER A 222 -4.24 -15.07 -16.06
CA SER A 222 -2.78 -15.06 -16.12
C SER A 222 -2.21 -15.90 -14.99
N ALA A 223 -1.25 -16.78 -15.30
CA ALA A 223 -0.50 -17.53 -14.31
C ALA A 223 0.98 -17.53 -14.65
N GLY A 224 1.82 -17.21 -13.66
CA GLY A 224 3.27 -17.22 -13.77
C GLY A 224 3.92 -18.24 -12.86
N LEU A 225 4.83 -19.04 -13.40
CA LEU A 225 5.70 -19.96 -12.65
C LEU A 225 6.99 -19.24 -12.26
N TRP A 226 7.25 -19.13 -10.97
CA TRP A 226 8.38 -18.42 -10.39
C TRP A 226 9.35 -19.34 -9.66
N CYS A 227 10.65 -19.12 -9.84
CA CYS A 227 11.70 -19.64 -8.99
C CYS A 227 12.31 -18.50 -8.18
N TYR A 228 12.38 -18.64 -6.86
CA TYR A 228 12.91 -17.62 -5.95
C TYR A 228 14.00 -18.20 -5.07
N ASP A 229 15.22 -17.66 -5.17
CA ASP A 229 16.41 -18.10 -4.45
C ASP A 229 16.63 -17.40 -3.09
N GLY A 230 15.71 -16.51 -2.70
CA GLY A 230 15.83 -15.66 -1.50
C GLY A 230 16.35 -14.25 -1.79
N LYS A 231 16.90 -14.00 -2.98
CA LYS A 231 17.42 -12.69 -3.42
C LYS A 231 16.76 -12.21 -4.71
N GLN A 232 16.67 -13.08 -5.70
CA GLN A 232 16.15 -12.79 -7.03
C GLN A 232 15.04 -13.79 -7.38
N ALA A 233 14.00 -13.32 -8.03
CA ALA A 233 12.90 -14.13 -8.53
C ALA A 233 12.93 -14.18 -10.06
N TYR A 234 12.81 -15.35 -10.60
CA TYR A 234 12.79 -15.63 -12.03
C TYR A 234 11.43 -16.19 -12.44
N ARG A 235 10.70 -15.50 -13.31
CA ARG A 235 9.47 -16.01 -13.94
C ARG A 235 9.88 -16.93 -15.09
N ALA A 236 9.88 -18.24 -14.82
CA ALA A 236 10.40 -19.26 -15.73
C ALA A 236 9.45 -19.60 -16.87
N ALA A 237 8.15 -19.55 -16.61
CA ALA A 237 7.10 -19.86 -17.58
C ALA A 237 5.81 -19.13 -17.22
N GLU A 238 4.90 -19.08 -18.17
CA GLU A 238 3.55 -18.54 -17.96
C GLU A 238 2.49 -19.37 -18.69
N TRP A 239 1.27 -19.25 -18.24
CA TRP A 239 0.09 -19.63 -18.97
C TRP A 239 -0.91 -18.48 -18.97
N TYR A 240 -1.27 -18.03 -20.15
CA TYR A 240 -2.14 -16.88 -20.36
C TYR A 240 -3.33 -17.29 -21.24
N TYR A 241 -4.56 -17.04 -20.80
CA TYR A 241 -5.77 -17.42 -21.51
C TYR A 241 -6.83 -16.33 -21.44
N SER A 242 -7.21 -15.79 -22.58
CA SER A 242 -8.33 -14.83 -22.69
C SER A 242 -9.59 -15.53 -23.18
N GLY A 243 -10.57 -15.74 -22.30
CA GLY A 243 -11.86 -16.31 -22.64
C GLY A 243 -12.60 -15.49 -23.71
N ARG A 244 -12.43 -14.18 -23.70
CA ARG A 244 -13.02 -13.26 -24.71
C ARG A 244 -12.36 -13.47 -26.09
N ALA A 245 -11.05 -13.52 -26.17
CA ALA A 245 -10.31 -13.72 -27.42
C ALA A 245 -10.59 -15.12 -28.00
N GLN A 246 -10.67 -16.13 -27.15
CA GLN A 246 -10.95 -17.52 -27.54
C GLN A 246 -12.46 -17.81 -27.70
N ARG A 247 -13.33 -16.85 -27.38
CA ARG A 247 -14.80 -17.02 -27.37
C ARG A 247 -15.26 -18.25 -26.58
N ARG A 248 -14.54 -18.60 -25.54
CA ARG A 248 -14.80 -19.78 -24.70
C ARG A 248 -14.36 -19.54 -23.27
N GLN A 249 -15.25 -19.81 -22.33
CA GLN A 249 -14.92 -19.86 -20.91
C GLN A 249 -14.44 -21.27 -20.53
N LEU A 250 -13.45 -21.33 -19.66
CA LEU A 250 -13.00 -22.57 -19.04
C LEU A 250 -13.64 -22.75 -17.67
N THR A 251 -13.80 -23.99 -17.25
CA THR A 251 -14.20 -24.34 -15.88
C THR A 251 -13.00 -24.29 -14.94
N ASN A 252 -13.24 -24.18 -13.63
CA ASN A 252 -12.17 -24.25 -12.64
C ASN A 252 -11.29 -25.50 -12.78
N THR A 253 -11.90 -26.65 -13.06
CA THR A 253 -11.19 -27.91 -13.29
C THR A 253 -10.27 -27.83 -14.53
N GLN A 254 -10.65 -27.11 -15.56
CA GLN A 254 -9.81 -26.90 -16.73
C GLN A 254 -8.65 -25.96 -16.38
N TYR A 255 -8.91 -24.87 -15.66
CA TYR A 255 -7.85 -23.99 -15.15
C TYR A 255 -6.87 -24.75 -14.24
N LEU A 256 -7.38 -25.61 -13.35
CA LEU A 256 -6.54 -26.43 -12.48
C LEU A 256 -5.58 -27.34 -13.28
N LYS A 257 -6.05 -27.99 -14.35
CA LYS A 257 -5.19 -28.80 -15.23
C LYS A 257 -4.03 -27.98 -15.80
N HIS A 258 -4.27 -26.74 -16.18
CA HIS A 258 -3.21 -25.86 -16.68
C HIS A 258 -2.23 -25.44 -15.59
N ILE A 259 -2.71 -25.20 -14.36
CA ILE A 259 -1.83 -24.93 -13.21
C ILE A 259 -0.95 -26.15 -12.89
N GLN A 260 -1.51 -27.38 -12.93
CA GLN A 260 -0.77 -28.62 -12.75
C GLN A 260 0.29 -28.83 -13.85
N ALA A 261 -0.07 -28.55 -15.11
CA ALA A 261 0.85 -28.60 -16.24
C ALA A 261 1.97 -27.54 -16.09
N LEU A 262 1.64 -26.32 -15.66
CA LEU A 262 2.62 -25.26 -15.42
C LEU A 262 3.57 -25.63 -14.27
N ALA A 263 3.08 -26.30 -13.23
CA ALA A 263 3.91 -26.81 -12.12
C ALA A 263 4.93 -27.85 -12.62
N GLY A 264 4.58 -28.67 -13.62
CA GLY A 264 5.50 -29.60 -14.29
C GLY A 264 6.19 -30.58 -13.33
N GLY A 265 5.46 -31.10 -12.33
CA GLY A 265 5.99 -32.02 -11.30
C GLY A 265 6.90 -31.36 -10.24
N ARG A 266 7.09 -30.05 -10.27
CA ARG A 266 7.89 -29.34 -9.27
C ARG A 266 7.15 -29.24 -7.94
N ASN A 267 7.89 -29.23 -6.85
CA ASN A 267 7.33 -28.91 -5.53
C ASN A 267 7.02 -27.42 -5.44
N ILE A 268 5.74 -27.06 -5.52
CA ILE A 268 5.25 -25.67 -5.43
C ILE A 268 5.05 -25.29 -3.97
N GLU A 269 5.86 -24.37 -3.48
CA GLU A 269 5.78 -23.84 -2.10
C GLU A 269 4.42 -23.19 -1.81
N ALA A 270 3.90 -22.43 -2.76
CA ALA A 270 2.55 -21.87 -2.70
C ALA A 270 2.06 -21.39 -4.07
N VAL A 271 0.74 -21.44 -4.28
CA VAL A 271 0.04 -20.73 -5.34
C VAL A 271 -0.54 -19.45 -4.75
N VAL A 272 -0.13 -18.29 -5.28
CA VAL A 272 -0.62 -16.97 -4.85
C VAL A 272 -1.74 -16.57 -5.80
N VAL A 273 -2.96 -16.41 -5.28
CA VAL A 273 -4.17 -16.23 -6.10
C VAL A 273 -4.90 -14.95 -5.70
N ASP A 274 -5.54 -14.30 -6.66
CA ASP A 274 -6.49 -13.21 -6.41
C ASP A 274 -7.45 -13.61 -5.26
N PRO A 275 -7.56 -12.80 -4.20
CA PRO A 275 -8.42 -13.10 -3.05
C PRO A 275 -9.91 -13.20 -3.41
N SER A 276 -10.36 -12.64 -4.53
CA SER A 276 -11.75 -12.70 -5.00
C SER A 276 -12.12 -14.06 -5.61
N ALA A 277 -11.15 -14.87 -6.05
CA ALA A 277 -11.34 -16.15 -6.71
C ALA A 277 -11.66 -17.30 -5.74
N ALA A 278 -12.66 -17.15 -4.85
CA ALA A 278 -12.91 -18.06 -3.74
C ALA A 278 -13.15 -19.51 -4.18
N SER A 279 -13.91 -19.74 -5.26
CA SER A 279 -14.21 -21.08 -5.79
C SER A 279 -12.93 -21.77 -6.33
N PHE A 280 -12.11 -21.05 -7.07
CA PHE A 280 -10.86 -21.57 -7.62
C PHE A 280 -9.81 -21.85 -6.52
N ILE A 281 -9.74 -20.98 -5.50
CA ILE A 281 -8.91 -21.21 -4.31
C ILE A 281 -9.29 -22.53 -3.61
N THR A 282 -10.59 -22.84 -3.51
CA THR A 282 -11.08 -24.08 -2.91
C THR A 282 -10.62 -25.29 -3.73
N GLU A 283 -10.75 -25.23 -5.06
CA GLU A 283 -10.35 -26.32 -5.96
C GLU A 283 -8.84 -26.58 -5.95
N LEU A 284 -8.02 -25.51 -5.95
CA LEU A 284 -6.57 -25.64 -5.79
C LEU A 284 -6.19 -26.34 -4.48
N ARG A 285 -6.84 -26.01 -3.38
CA ARG A 285 -6.59 -26.66 -2.08
C ARG A 285 -6.99 -28.14 -2.07
N GLN A 286 -8.14 -28.46 -2.66
CA GLN A 286 -8.57 -29.86 -2.83
C GLN A 286 -7.61 -30.67 -3.70
N ALA A 287 -6.96 -30.02 -4.66
CA ALA A 287 -5.91 -30.63 -5.49
C ALA A 287 -4.54 -30.73 -4.78
N GLY A 288 -4.43 -30.34 -3.51
CA GLY A 288 -3.21 -30.48 -2.71
C GLY A 288 -2.26 -29.27 -2.74
N PHE A 289 -2.61 -28.18 -3.41
CA PHE A 289 -1.77 -26.98 -3.40
C PHE A 289 -1.91 -26.18 -2.11
N THR A 290 -0.79 -25.70 -1.59
CA THR A 290 -0.77 -24.62 -0.59
C THR A 290 -1.16 -23.31 -1.26
N VAL A 291 -2.27 -22.69 -0.83
CA VAL A 291 -2.76 -21.44 -1.45
C VAL A 291 -2.62 -20.27 -0.51
N ARG A 292 -1.98 -19.21 -0.99
CA ARG A 292 -1.91 -17.89 -0.33
C ARG A 292 -2.77 -16.89 -1.10
N LYS A 293 -3.59 -16.12 -0.38
CA LYS A 293 -4.34 -15.02 -1.00
C LYS A 293 -3.39 -13.87 -1.33
N GLY A 294 -3.41 -13.41 -2.57
CA GLY A 294 -2.64 -12.26 -3.03
C GLY A 294 -3.04 -10.99 -2.28
N LYS A 295 -2.08 -10.13 -2.01
CA LYS A 295 -2.35 -8.80 -1.44
C LYS A 295 -2.75 -7.84 -2.54
N ASN A 296 -3.99 -7.36 -2.49
CA ASN A 296 -4.63 -6.58 -3.57
C ASN A 296 -4.51 -5.06 -3.40
N ASP A 297 -3.49 -4.54 -2.72
CA ASP A 297 -3.18 -3.11 -2.71
C ASP A 297 -2.50 -2.73 -4.03
N VAL A 298 -3.22 -2.02 -4.91
CA VAL A 298 -2.77 -1.76 -6.29
C VAL A 298 -1.58 -0.81 -6.30
N VAL A 299 -1.73 0.40 -5.78
CA VAL A 299 -0.68 1.45 -5.87
C VAL A 299 0.59 1.07 -5.11
N ASN A 300 0.46 0.59 -3.87
CA ASN A 300 1.62 0.10 -3.12
C ASN A 300 2.24 -1.16 -3.75
N GLY A 301 1.42 -1.99 -4.38
CA GLY A 301 1.91 -3.15 -5.11
C GLY A 301 2.70 -2.77 -6.34
N ILE A 302 2.22 -1.83 -7.14
CA ILE A 302 2.93 -1.27 -8.29
C ILE A 302 4.28 -0.71 -7.84
N ARG A 303 4.31 0.10 -6.78
CA ARG A 303 5.55 0.65 -6.23
C ARG A 303 6.56 -0.45 -5.90
N ARG A 304 6.13 -1.57 -5.28
CA ARG A 304 7.03 -2.67 -4.92
C ARG A 304 7.57 -3.41 -6.14
N VAL A 305 6.75 -3.61 -7.17
CA VAL A 305 7.20 -4.21 -8.44
C VAL A 305 8.22 -3.28 -9.09
N SER A 306 7.96 -1.97 -9.16
CA SER A 306 8.89 -0.96 -9.68
C SER A 306 10.25 -1.00 -8.96
N THR A 307 10.22 -1.02 -7.63
CA THR A 307 11.44 -1.16 -6.79
C THR A 307 12.17 -2.48 -7.09
N ALA A 308 11.46 -3.60 -7.19
CA ALA A 308 12.07 -4.90 -7.44
C ALA A 308 12.69 -4.99 -8.85
N LEU A 309 12.08 -4.38 -9.86
CA LEU A 309 12.65 -4.24 -11.20
C LEU A 309 13.93 -3.40 -11.14
N GLN A 310 13.89 -2.22 -10.56
CA GLN A 310 15.06 -1.33 -10.46
C GLN A 310 16.25 -1.99 -9.74
N GLN A 311 15.97 -2.80 -8.72
CA GLN A 311 16.99 -3.53 -7.96
C GLN A 311 17.46 -4.81 -8.67
N GLY A 312 16.99 -5.10 -9.88
CA GLY A 312 17.31 -6.34 -10.61
C GLY A 312 16.84 -7.62 -9.91
N LYS A 313 15.84 -7.51 -9.02
CA LYS A 313 15.30 -8.65 -8.27
C LYS A 313 14.28 -9.48 -9.04
N LEU A 314 13.81 -8.99 -10.19
CA LEU A 314 12.85 -9.66 -11.05
C LEU A 314 13.47 -9.95 -12.41
N LEU A 315 13.43 -11.19 -12.80
CA LEU A 315 13.84 -11.65 -14.12
C LEU A 315 12.72 -12.47 -14.76
N PHE A 316 12.69 -12.48 -16.09
CA PHE A 316 11.65 -13.10 -16.88
C PHE A 316 12.28 -13.95 -17.98
N SER A 317 11.75 -15.16 -18.17
CA SER A 317 12.08 -15.97 -19.32
C SER A 317 11.57 -15.33 -20.62
N PRO A 318 12.29 -15.39 -21.73
CA PRO A 318 11.78 -14.99 -23.04
C PRO A 318 10.46 -15.68 -23.42
N ALA A 319 10.17 -16.85 -22.83
CA ALA A 319 8.92 -17.58 -23.04
C ALA A 319 7.69 -16.88 -22.42
N CYS A 320 7.89 -15.94 -21.48
CA CYS A 320 6.81 -15.18 -20.83
C CYS A 320 6.37 -13.98 -21.70
N GLN A 321 5.89 -14.26 -22.91
CA GLN A 321 5.63 -13.23 -23.93
C GLN A 321 4.47 -12.30 -23.57
N ASP A 322 3.41 -12.84 -22.96
CA ASP A 322 2.24 -12.03 -22.55
C ASP A 322 2.60 -11.08 -21.41
N CYS A 323 3.32 -11.56 -20.42
CA CYS A 323 3.83 -10.72 -19.32
C CYS A 323 4.77 -9.62 -19.86
N ILE A 324 5.72 -9.96 -20.72
CA ILE A 324 6.65 -9.00 -21.33
C ILE A 324 5.90 -7.96 -22.18
N ARG A 325 4.86 -8.39 -22.90
CA ARG A 325 3.99 -7.49 -23.68
C ARG A 325 3.26 -6.51 -22.76
N GLU A 326 2.66 -6.99 -21.68
CA GLU A 326 1.87 -6.16 -20.79
C GLU A 326 2.73 -5.13 -20.05
N PHE A 327 3.98 -5.42 -19.71
CA PHE A 327 4.89 -4.39 -19.17
C PHE A 327 5.02 -3.17 -20.07
N SER A 328 4.91 -3.34 -21.39
CA SER A 328 4.99 -2.24 -22.37
C SER A 328 3.67 -1.52 -22.61
N LEU A 329 2.54 -2.11 -22.21
CA LEU A 329 1.20 -1.62 -22.50
C LEU A 329 0.44 -1.12 -21.27
N TYR A 330 0.81 -1.57 -20.08
CA TYR A 330 0.13 -1.22 -18.84
C TYR A 330 0.36 0.25 -18.49
N ARG A 331 -0.71 1.03 -18.45
CA ARG A 331 -0.66 2.49 -18.34
C ARG A 331 -1.52 3.01 -17.19
N TRP A 332 -1.15 4.18 -16.72
CA TRP A 332 -1.96 4.96 -15.81
C TRP A 332 -3.19 5.56 -16.50
N ASP A 333 -4.29 5.67 -15.77
CA ASP A 333 -5.51 6.37 -16.20
C ASP A 333 -5.34 7.87 -15.89
N GLU A 334 -4.87 8.61 -16.87
CA GLU A 334 -4.59 10.06 -16.75
C GLU A 334 -5.85 10.91 -16.50
N LYS A 335 -7.05 10.32 -16.73
CA LYS A 335 -8.34 10.98 -16.50
C LYS A 335 -8.90 10.71 -15.11
N ALA A 336 -8.29 9.82 -14.34
CA ALA A 336 -8.76 9.50 -13.02
C ALA A 336 -8.34 10.58 -12.00
N ALA A 337 -9.24 10.89 -11.07
CA ALA A 337 -8.94 11.79 -9.96
C ALA A 337 -7.93 11.19 -8.95
N GLU A 338 -7.90 9.86 -8.86
CA GLU A 338 -6.97 9.09 -8.04
C GLU A 338 -6.08 8.24 -8.94
N ASP A 339 -4.86 7.93 -8.49
CA ASP A 339 -3.97 7.06 -9.23
C ASP A 339 -4.52 5.65 -9.33
N ARG A 340 -4.87 5.30 -10.53
CA ARG A 340 -5.23 3.94 -10.89
C ARG A 340 -4.72 3.62 -12.29
N PRO A 341 -4.28 2.40 -12.54
CA PRO A 341 -4.00 1.97 -13.90
C PRO A 341 -5.32 1.74 -14.68
N ILE A 342 -5.23 1.83 -16.01
CA ILE A 342 -6.29 1.41 -16.91
C ILE A 342 -6.46 -0.11 -16.76
N LYS A 343 -7.72 -0.57 -16.73
CA LYS A 343 -8.07 -2.00 -16.62
C LYS A 343 -8.00 -2.71 -17.98
N GLU A 344 -6.83 -2.59 -18.61
CA GLU A 344 -6.49 -3.23 -19.89
C GLU A 344 -5.02 -3.62 -19.87
N ASN A 345 -4.69 -4.79 -20.40
CA ASN A 345 -3.33 -5.35 -20.39
C ASN A 345 -2.73 -5.39 -18.98
N ASP A 346 -3.55 -5.76 -18.00
CA ASP A 346 -3.23 -5.70 -16.57
C ASP A 346 -3.14 -7.07 -15.90
N HIS A 347 -3.53 -8.15 -16.59
CA HIS A 347 -3.68 -9.46 -15.97
C HIS A 347 -2.35 -10.10 -15.54
N ALA A 348 -1.35 -10.07 -16.41
CA ALA A 348 -0.01 -10.54 -16.03
C ALA A 348 0.66 -9.56 -15.06
N MET A 349 0.33 -8.26 -15.13
CA MET A 349 0.81 -7.26 -14.19
C MET A 349 0.21 -7.47 -12.79
N ASP A 350 -1.05 -7.86 -12.72
CA ASP A 350 -1.73 -8.15 -11.45
C ASP A 350 -1.18 -9.45 -10.83
N ASP A 351 -0.95 -10.51 -11.61
CA ASP A 351 -0.31 -11.73 -11.08
C ASP A 351 1.13 -11.49 -10.61
N VAL A 352 1.93 -10.72 -11.34
CA VAL A 352 3.27 -10.27 -10.90
C VAL A 352 3.18 -9.49 -9.59
N ARG A 353 2.22 -8.58 -9.48
CA ARG A 353 1.97 -7.78 -8.29
C ARG A 353 1.57 -8.63 -7.09
N TYR A 354 0.72 -9.64 -7.27
CA TYR A 354 0.37 -10.59 -6.22
C TYR A 354 1.59 -11.38 -5.73
N PHE A 355 2.42 -11.87 -6.65
CA PHE A 355 3.65 -12.57 -6.29
C PHE A 355 4.59 -11.68 -5.48
N VAL A 356 4.94 -10.50 -5.99
CA VAL A 356 5.86 -9.57 -5.34
C VAL A 356 5.37 -9.15 -3.96
N ASN A 357 4.08 -8.81 -3.84
CA ASN A 357 3.49 -8.37 -2.57
C ASN A 357 3.38 -9.47 -1.51
N THR A 358 3.36 -10.73 -1.94
CA THR A 358 3.10 -11.86 -1.04
C THR A 358 4.37 -12.65 -0.72
N VAL A 359 5.27 -12.81 -1.69
CA VAL A 359 6.47 -13.65 -1.58
C VAL A 359 7.73 -12.82 -1.36
N LEU A 360 7.97 -11.77 -2.16
CA LEU A 360 9.19 -10.95 -2.07
C LEU A 360 9.16 -9.93 -0.93
N ARG A 361 8.19 -10.03 -0.04
CA ARG A 361 8.07 -9.11 1.09
C ARG A 361 9.32 -9.19 1.97
N GLN A 362 10.16 -8.16 1.92
CA GLN A 362 11.16 -7.96 2.99
C GLN A 362 10.40 -7.74 4.31
N PRO A 363 10.77 -8.44 5.39
CA PRO A 363 10.38 -7.98 6.70
C PRO A 363 10.91 -6.55 6.82
N VAL A 364 10.04 -5.61 7.25
CA VAL A 364 10.51 -4.29 7.70
C VAL A 364 11.35 -4.57 8.93
N THR A 365 12.64 -4.72 8.76
CA THR A 365 13.60 -4.67 9.85
C THR A 365 13.63 -3.21 10.28
N LEU A 366 12.79 -2.88 11.26
CA LEU A 366 13.02 -1.73 12.09
C LEU A 366 14.29 -2.08 12.87
N SER A 367 15.45 -1.63 12.37
CA SER A 367 16.63 -1.54 13.21
C SER A 367 16.27 -0.49 14.26
N HIS A 368 15.96 -0.95 15.46
CA HIS A 368 16.01 -0.14 16.64
C HIS A 368 17.51 0.18 16.86
N SER A 369 17.99 1.23 16.22
CA SER A 369 19.18 1.90 16.73
C SER A 369 18.74 2.56 18.02
N GLY A 370 19.12 1.92 19.14
CA GLY A 370 18.84 2.42 20.46
C GLY A 370 19.39 3.84 20.59
N LEU A 371 18.51 4.78 20.81
CA LEU A 371 18.82 6.01 21.52
C LEU A 371 18.85 5.63 23.01
N THR A 372 20.03 5.32 23.50
CA THR A 372 20.35 5.44 24.92
C THR A 372 20.50 6.94 25.21
N LEU A 373 19.60 7.49 26.00
CA LEU A 373 19.77 8.78 26.66
C LEU A 373 20.75 8.63 27.80
#